data_dd8745985720f251a89461ad06ccf4c4
#
_entry.id   dd8745985720f251a89461ad06ccf4c4
#
_cell.length_a   1.000
_cell.length_b   1.000
_cell.length_c   1.000
_cell.angle_alpha   90.00
_cell.angle_beta   90.00
_cell.angle_gamma   90.00
#
_symmetry.space_group_name_H-M   'P 1'
#
loop_
_entity.id
_entity.type
_entity.pdbx_description
1 polymer ?
#
loop_
_entity_poly.entity_id
_entity_poly.type
_entity_poly.pdbx_seq_one_letter_code
_entity_poly.pdbx_strand_id
1 'polypeptide(L)'
;MSTPARSRSLLIVIAFAVVYIGWGTTYLANHFLLRELPPFVLGALRFFLAGGLALAWTLSQPRAPIQRSDWGSALAGGILLIAVGQGALIYANQYLPTGILAMLYTTLPLWSVALEWLLGERPPTWVLIGLLIASGGIVLLMSNSLGDEASTAQWFAGSLVVLATLLWACGAWLLRQRPPFSSSWRGLSMQMLIGASLLALFGLWHGDWQHLPTANLSREAWLWLLYLVLPVSLGVYPAYFWLLREVPASLVSTFAFVNPVVALLLGYLLLNEQLSLTALGACLATLLGVSLIIFGRR
;
A
#
# COMPACT_ATOMS: atom_id res chain seq x y z
N MET A 1 29.33 -11.17 0.47
CA MET A 1 29.57 -11.08 -0.99
C MET A 1 28.71 -9.94 -1.51
N SER A 2 29.32 -8.81 -1.94
CA SER A 2 28.59 -7.67 -2.53
C SER A 2 28.10 -8.07 -3.92
N THR A 3 26.78 -8.02 -4.13
CA THR A 3 26.19 -8.18 -5.47
C THR A 3 26.80 -7.10 -6.40
N PRO A 4 27.21 -7.43 -7.63
CA PRO A 4 27.75 -6.45 -8.56
C PRO A 4 26.71 -5.36 -8.82
N ALA A 5 27.14 -4.11 -8.99
CA ALA A 5 26.25 -2.92 -9.10
C ALA A 5 25.14 -3.08 -10.14
N ARG A 6 25.40 -3.76 -11.26
CA ARG A 6 24.42 -4.07 -12.31
C ARG A 6 23.31 -5.01 -11.84
N SER A 7 23.64 -5.98 -10.99
CA SER A 7 22.67 -6.92 -10.40
C SER A 7 21.77 -6.21 -9.39
N ARG A 8 22.30 -5.28 -8.59
CA ARG A 8 21.54 -4.50 -7.61
C ARG A 8 20.52 -3.57 -8.30
N SER A 9 20.92 -2.90 -9.38
CA SER A 9 19.99 -2.06 -10.17
C SER A 9 18.83 -2.87 -10.74
N LEU A 10 19.09 -4.06 -11.27
CA LEU A 10 18.06 -4.96 -11.78
C LEU A 10 17.09 -5.40 -10.68
N LEU A 11 17.60 -5.73 -9.49
CA LEU A 11 16.76 -6.10 -8.34
C LEU A 11 15.86 -4.94 -7.90
N ILE A 12 16.35 -3.70 -7.92
CA ILE A 12 15.54 -2.51 -7.62
C ILE A 12 14.39 -2.38 -8.61
N VAL A 13 14.66 -2.52 -9.91
CA VAL A 13 13.61 -2.46 -10.96
C VAL A 13 12.56 -3.55 -10.77
N ILE A 14 12.99 -4.79 -10.52
CA ILE A 14 12.08 -5.92 -10.26
C ILE A 14 11.24 -5.65 -9.01
N ALA A 15 11.83 -5.17 -7.92
CA ALA A 15 11.11 -4.88 -6.69
C ALA A 15 10.07 -3.76 -6.89
N PHE A 16 10.40 -2.70 -7.65
CA PHE A 16 9.41 -1.68 -8.03
C PHE A 16 8.27 -2.28 -8.85
N ALA A 17 8.56 -3.12 -9.86
CA ALA A 17 7.54 -3.78 -10.66
C ALA A 17 6.60 -4.64 -9.78
N VAL A 18 7.16 -5.41 -8.85
CA VAL A 18 6.39 -6.22 -7.88
C VAL A 18 5.50 -5.33 -7.02
N VAL A 19 6.01 -4.21 -6.51
CA VAL A 19 5.23 -3.28 -5.68
C VAL A 19 4.14 -2.58 -6.48
N TYR A 20 4.44 -2.08 -7.68
CA TYR A 20 3.51 -1.35 -8.53
C TYR A 20 2.35 -2.23 -8.99
N ILE A 21 2.65 -3.41 -9.50
CA ILE A 21 1.63 -4.34 -9.99
C ILE A 21 0.86 -4.92 -8.80
N GLY A 22 1.57 -5.44 -7.80
CA GLY A 22 0.97 -6.16 -6.70
C GLY A 22 0.03 -5.29 -5.86
N TRP A 23 0.40 -4.04 -5.54
CA TRP A 23 -0.53 -3.15 -4.82
C TRP A 23 -1.58 -2.52 -5.73
N GLY A 24 -1.29 -2.30 -7.01
CA GLY A 24 -2.29 -1.84 -7.97
C GLY A 24 -3.48 -2.79 -8.10
N THR A 25 -3.26 -4.10 -7.94
CA THR A 25 -4.32 -5.11 -8.00
C THR A 25 -5.11 -5.29 -6.70
N THR A 26 -4.60 -4.78 -5.55
CA THR A 26 -5.26 -4.97 -4.24
C THR A 26 -6.63 -4.31 -4.13
N TYR A 27 -6.85 -3.20 -4.82
CA TYR A 27 -8.14 -2.51 -4.82
C TYR A 27 -9.24 -3.42 -5.36
N LEU A 28 -8.96 -4.11 -6.46
CA LEU A 28 -9.87 -5.08 -7.07
C LEU A 28 -10.13 -6.27 -6.13
N ALA A 29 -9.07 -6.86 -5.57
CA ALA A 29 -9.20 -7.99 -4.65
C ALA A 29 -10.01 -7.63 -3.39
N ASN A 30 -9.77 -6.45 -2.81
CA ASN A 30 -10.56 -5.95 -1.67
C ASN A 30 -12.01 -5.74 -2.06
N HIS A 31 -12.30 -5.18 -3.25
CA HIS A 31 -13.66 -4.97 -3.72
C HIS A 31 -14.47 -6.27 -3.76
N PHE A 32 -13.89 -7.36 -4.28
CA PHE A 32 -14.57 -8.67 -4.31
C PHE A 32 -14.75 -9.24 -2.90
N LEU A 33 -13.73 -9.16 -2.05
CA LEU A 33 -13.79 -9.72 -0.69
C LEU A 33 -14.75 -8.95 0.24
N LEU A 34 -14.91 -7.65 0.07
CA LEU A 34 -15.83 -6.84 0.86
C LEU A 34 -17.30 -7.14 0.58
N ARG A 35 -17.62 -7.91 -0.46
CA ARG A 35 -18.97 -8.43 -0.70
C ARG A 35 -19.34 -9.54 0.29
N GLU A 36 -18.36 -10.21 0.86
CA GLU A 36 -18.54 -11.37 1.73
C GLU A 36 -17.97 -11.17 3.13
N LEU A 37 -16.99 -10.29 3.32
CA LEU A 37 -16.31 -10.07 4.59
C LEU A 37 -16.38 -8.61 5.03
N PRO A 38 -16.69 -8.34 6.31
CA PRO A 38 -16.56 -7.01 6.88
C PRO A 38 -15.10 -6.50 6.82
N PRO A 39 -14.87 -5.18 6.72
CA PRO A 39 -13.56 -4.61 6.37
C PRO A 39 -12.45 -4.95 7.35
N PHE A 40 -12.69 -4.77 8.65
CA PHE A 40 -11.63 -5.02 9.64
C PHE A 40 -11.38 -6.51 9.86
N VAL A 41 -12.41 -7.36 9.68
CA VAL A 41 -12.27 -8.82 9.67
C VAL A 41 -11.44 -9.27 8.47
N LEU A 42 -11.72 -8.73 7.27
CA LEU A 42 -10.92 -8.99 6.08
C LEU A 42 -9.44 -8.64 6.32
N GLY A 43 -9.17 -7.44 6.83
CA GLY A 43 -7.82 -7.00 7.14
C GLY A 43 -7.13 -7.90 8.18
N ALA A 44 -7.83 -8.21 9.29
CA ALA A 44 -7.31 -9.08 10.34
C ALA A 44 -6.99 -10.47 9.80
N LEU A 45 -7.93 -11.11 9.10
CA LEU A 45 -7.74 -12.45 8.53
C LEU A 45 -6.57 -12.51 7.56
N ARG A 46 -6.48 -11.56 6.62
CA ARG A 46 -5.37 -11.45 5.67
C ARG A 46 -4.03 -11.39 6.37
N PHE A 47 -3.88 -10.49 7.35
CA PHE A 47 -2.59 -10.27 7.99
C PHE A 47 -2.27 -11.28 9.09
N PHE A 48 -3.26 -11.92 9.72
CA PHE A 48 -3.01 -13.08 10.60
C PHE A 48 -2.51 -14.28 9.78
N LEU A 49 -3.12 -14.59 8.63
CA LEU A 49 -2.66 -15.68 7.77
C LEU A 49 -1.25 -15.39 7.23
N ALA A 50 -1.00 -14.20 6.68
CA ALA A 50 0.31 -13.86 6.15
C ALA A 50 1.39 -13.80 7.24
N GLY A 51 1.09 -13.16 8.37
CA GLY A 51 2.00 -13.07 9.52
C GLY A 51 2.27 -14.42 10.15
N GLY A 52 1.27 -15.28 10.25
CA GLY A 52 1.39 -16.66 10.74
C GLY A 52 2.28 -17.53 9.82
N LEU A 53 2.08 -17.45 8.51
CA LEU A 53 2.94 -18.14 7.53
C LEU A 53 4.39 -17.63 7.59
N ALA A 54 4.59 -16.31 7.66
CA ALA A 54 5.91 -15.72 7.84
C ALA A 54 6.56 -16.16 9.17
N LEU A 55 5.78 -16.28 10.26
CA LEU A 55 6.25 -16.79 11.53
C LEU A 55 6.66 -18.26 11.43
N ALA A 56 5.79 -19.10 10.85
CA ALA A 56 6.08 -20.51 10.64
C ALA A 56 7.38 -20.72 9.84
N TRP A 57 7.57 -19.93 8.79
CA TRP A 57 8.82 -19.92 8.03
C TRP A 57 10.03 -19.57 8.89
N THR A 58 9.92 -18.53 9.74
CA THR A 58 11.05 -18.13 10.60
C THR A 58 11.38 -19.15 11.68
N LEU A 59 10.39 -19.91 12.15
CA LEU A 59 10.62 -20.98 13.13
C LEU A 59 11.38 -22.17 12.56
N SER A 60 11.34 -22.36 11.23
CA SER A 60 12.10 -23.39 10.53
C SER A 60 13.55 -23.00 10.22
N GLN A 61 13.93 -21.73 10.46
CA GLN A 61 15.26 -21.19 10.20
C GLN A 61 16.12 -21.10 11.49
N PRO A 62 17.46 -21.03 11.39
CA PRO A 62 18.31 -20.76 12.53
C PRO A 62 17.89 -19.49 13.27
N ARG A 63 17.77 -19.59 14.60
CA ARG A 63 17.18 -18.52 15.42
C ARG A 63 18.20 -17.41 15.64
N ALA A 64 18.00 -16.25 15.00
CA ALA A 64 18.61 -15.00 15.44
C ALA A 64 17.86 -14.48 16.70
N PRO A 65 18.53 -13.95 17.72
CA PRO A 65 17.88 -13.37 18.88
C PRO A 65 17.01 -12.16 18.48
N ILE A 66 15.84 -12.02 19.08
CA ILE A 66 14.99 -10.82 18.89
C ILE A 66 15.64 -9.68 19.67
N GLN A 67 15.92 -8.58 18.98
CA GLN A 67 16.46 -7.38 19.60
C GLN A 67 15.33 -6.42 20.03
N ARG A 68 15.62 -5.54 20.98
CA ARG A 68 14.65 -4.49 21.38
C ARG A 68 14.28 -3.57 20.23
N SER A 69 15.24 -3.30 19.34
CA SER A 69 15.02 -2.53 18.10
C SER A 69 13.99 -3.16 17.16
N ASP A 70 13.90 -4.50 17.11
CA ASP A 70 12.95 -5.22 16.28
C ASP A 70 11.50 -4.90 16.71
N TRP A 71 11.23 -4.87 18.02
CA TRP A 71 9.91 -4.51 18.55
C TRP A 71 9.50 -3.08 18.16
N GLY A 72 10.40 -2.11 18.30
CA GLY A 72 10.11 -0.73 17.92
C GLY A 72 9.79 -0.56 16.43
N SER A 73 10.52 -1.28 15.56
CA SER A 73 10.26 -1.29 14.12
C SER A 73 8.99 -2.06 13.77
N ALA A 74 8.72 -3.16 14.47
CA ALA A 74 7.51 -3.96 14.27
C ALA A 74 6.25 -3.20 14.69
N LEU A 75 6.28 -2.50 15.83
CA LEU A 75 5.18 -1.64 16.27
C LEU A 75 4.94 -0.49 15.27
N ALA A 76 6.00 0.21 14.85
CA ALA A 76 5.84 1.29 13.87
C ALA A 76 5.22 0.80 12.56
N GLY A 77 5.72 -0.29 11.98
CA GLY A 77 5.17 -0.86 10.75
C GLY A 77 3.78 -1.47 10.93
N GLY A 78 3.57 -2.22 12.01
CA GLY A 78 2.28 -2.86 12.31
C GLY A 78 1.16 -1.84 12.57
N ILE A 79 1.45 -0.77 13.31
CA ILE A 79 0.45 0.28 13.61
C ILE A 79 0.25 1.18 12.38
N LEU A 80 1.32 1.83 11.89
CA LEU A 80 1.19 2.92 10.93
C LEU A 80 0.90 2.43 9.51
N LEU A 81 1.54 1.33 9.07
CA LEU A 81 1.37 0.84 7.71
C LEU A 81 0.21 -0.17 7.61
N ILE A 82 0.09 -1.08 8.57
CA ILE A 82 -0.88 -2.17 8.45
C ILE A 82 -2.20 -1.79 9.13
N ALA A 83 -2.23 -1.54 10.44
CA ALA A 83 -3.49 -1.27 11.13
C ALA A 83 -4.16 0.00 10.61
N VAL A 84 -3.44 1.12 10.57
CA VAL A 84 -3.99 2.40 10.13
C VAL A 84 -4.02 2.48 8.60
N GLY A 85 -2.88 2.27 7.93
CA GLY A 85 -2.77 2.44 6.49
C GLY A 85 -3.66 1.49 5.69
N GLN A 86 -3.56 0.19 5.94
CA GLN A 86 -4.40 -0.80 5.24
C GLN A 86 -5.82 -0.84 5.81
N GLY A 87 -5.99 -0.68 7.12
CA GLY A 87 -7.31 -0.65 7.74
C GLY A 87 -8.18 0.48 7.20
N ALA A 88 -7.65 1.69 7.12
CA ALA A 88 -8.35 2.84 6.53
C ALA A 88 -8.70 2.61 5.06
N LEU A 89 -7.77 2.04 4.28
CA LEU A 89 -8.01 1.72 2.87
C LEU A 89 -9.13 0.71 2.69
N ILE A 90 -9.10 -0.39 3.43
CA ILE A 90 -10.11 -1.45 3.35
C ILE A 90 -11.47 -0.90 3.81
N TYR A 91 -11.50 -0.16 4.92
CA TYR A 91 -12.72 0.48 5.43
C TYR A 91 -13.33 1.46 4.42
N ALA A 92 -12.51 2.34 3.84
CA ALA A 92 -12.97 3.35 2.90
C ALA A 92 -13.46 2.75 1.57
N ASN A 93 -12.99 1.55 1.21
CA ASN A 93 -13.43 0.84 -0.02
C ASN A 93 -14.91 0.44 -0.01
N GLN A 94 -15.58 0.50 1.14
CA GLN A 94 -17.05 0.32 1.23
C GLN A 94 -17.83 1.57 0.77
N TYR A 95 -17.24 2.75 0.93
CA TYR A 95 -17.91 4.03 0.72
C TYR A 95 -17.47 4.74 -0.56
N LEU A 96 -16.25 4.47 -1.01
CA LEU A 96 -15.62 5.16 -2.14
C LEU A 96 -15.35 4.18 -3.29
N PRO A 97 -15.62 4.58 -4.53
CA PRO A 97 -15.20 3.84 -5.71
C PRO A 97 -13.67 3.60 -5.69
N THR A 98 -13.25 2.45 -6.22
CA THR A 98 -11.84 2.05 -6.24
C THR A 98 -10.92 3.08 -6.89
N GLY A 99 -11.40 3.74 -7.94
CA GLY A 99 -10.67 4.83 -8.61
C GLY A 99 -10.42 6.03 -7.68
N ILE A 100 -11.44 6.50 -6.92
CA ILE A 100 -11.30 7.61 -5.96
C ILE A 100 -10.34 7.24 -4.84
N LEU A 101 -10.43 6.02 -4.32
CA LEU A 101 -9.49 5.53 -3.31
C LEU A 101 -8.04 5.54 -3.81
N ALA A 102 -7.81 4.98 -5.01
CA ALA A 102 -6.49 4.98 -5.61
C ALA A 102 -5.95 6.40 -5.80
N MET A 103 -6.81 7.36 -6.14
CA MET A 103 -6.45 8.78 -6.27
C MET A 103 -6.10 9.42 -4.93
N LEU A 104 -6.90 9.22 -3.88
CA LEU A 104 -6.59 9.74 -2.54
C LEU A 104 -5.26 9.19 -2.02
N TYR A 105 -4.94 7.95 -2.39
CA TYR A 105 -3.66 7.33 -2.03
C TYR A 105 -2.46 8.01 -2.70
N THR A 106 -2.65 8.75 -3.80
CA THR A 106 -1.58 9.52 -4.44
C THR A 106 -1.09 10.71 -3.62
N THR A 107 -1.75 11.06 -2.52
CA THR A 107 -1.23 12.01 -1.54
C THR A 107 0.00 11.48 -0.79
N LEU A 108 0.22 10.17 -0.76
CA LEU A 108 1.36 9.53 -0.09
C LEU A 108 2.74 10.05 -0.56
N PRO A 109 3.06 10.14 -1.86
CA PRO A 109 4.31 10.74 -2.31
C PRO A 109 4.46 12.21 -1.91
N LEU A 110 3.37 12.99 -1.87
CA LEU A 110 3.41 14.38 -1.42
C LEU A 110 3.84 14.45 0.05
N TRP A 111 3.24 13.64 0.92
CA TRP A 111 3.64 13.55 2.33
C TRP A 111 5.07 13.06 2.50
N SER A 112 5.48 12.07 1.70
CA SER A 112 6.85 11.53 1.76
C SER A 112 7.89 12.57 1.42
N VAL A 113 7.68 13.38 0.36
CA VAL A 113 8.57 14.48 -0.02
C VAL A 113 8.52 15.63 1.00
N ALA A 114 7.33 15.96 1.49
CA ALA A 114 7.18 17.00 2.53
C ALA A 114 7.94 16.64 3.82
N LEU A 115 7.85 15.38 4.25
CA LEU A 115 8.59 14.88 5.42
C LEU A 115 10.10 14.90 5.18
N GLU A 116 10.60 14.43 4.04
CA GLU A 116 12.02 14.51 3.70
C GLU A 116 12.51 15.96 3.73
N TRP A 117 11.72 16.89 3.17
CA TRP A 117 12.07 18.32 3.17
C TRP A 117 12.08 18.94 4.57
N LEU A 118 11.05 18.68 5.38
CA LEU A 118 10.97 19.18 6.76
C LEU A 118 12.12 18.65 7.63
N LEU A 119 12.65 17.48 7.30
CA LEU A 119 13.73 16.83 8.02
C LEU A 119 15.13 17.16 7.45
N GLY A 120 15.21 18.13 6.53
CA GLY A 120 16.46 18.69 6.01
C GLY A 120 16.94 18.11 4.69
N GLU A 121 16.28 17.10 4.14
CA GLU A 121 16.59 16.53 2.82
C GLU A 121 15.86 17.36 1.73
N ARG A 122 16.55 18.31 1.09
CA ARG A 122 15.94 19.12 0.02
C ARG A 122 15.71 18.29 -1.23
N PRO A 123 14.45 18.14 -1.69
CA PRO A 123 14.17 17.40 -2.91
C PRO A 123 14.72 18.19 -4.13
N PRO A 124 15.31 17.51 -5.13
CA PRO A 124 15.70 18.14 -6.38
C PRO A 124 14.48 18.75 -7.09
N THR A 125 14.69 19.83 -7.85
CA THR A 125 13.61 20.55 -8.58
C THR A 125 12.81 19.62 -9.48
N TRP A 126 13.46 18.66 -10.14
CA TRP A 126 12.79 17.67 -11.01
C TRP A 126 11.80 16.77 -10.25
N VAL A 127 12.08 16.47 -8.98
CA VAL A 127 11.14 15.73 -8.11
C VAL A 127 9.87 16.54 -7.88
N LEU A 128 10.01 17.86 -7.61
CA LEU A 128 8.86 18.75 -7.42
C LEU A 128 8.03 18.90 -8.70
N ILE A 129 8.70 19.08 -9.85
CA ILE A 129 8.04 19.12 -11.16
C ILE A 129 7.30 17.80 -11.42
N GLY A 130 7.96 16.67 -11.19
CA GLY A 130 7.35 15.35 -11.34
C GLY A 130 6.12 15.14 -10.47
N LEU A 131 6.17 15.60 -9.21
CA LEU A 131 5.01 15.58 -8.29
C LEU A 131 3.84 16.40 -8.83
N LEU A 132 4.11 17.61 -9.33
CA LEU A 132 3.07 18.48 -9.88
C LEU A 132 2.42 17.86 -11.13
N ILE A 133 3.22 17.31 -12.04
CA ILE A 133 2.72 16.64 -13.26
C ILE A 133 1.91 15.38 -12.90
N ALA A 134 2.43 14.52 -12.01
CA ALA A 134 1.73 13.32 -11.60
C ALA A 134 0.41 13.64 -10.88
N SER A 135 0.43 14.61 -9.96
CA SER A 135 -0.79 15.06 -9.26
C SER A 135 -1.80 15.69 -10.22
N GLY A 136 -1.33 16.47 -11.20
CA GLY A 136 -2.18 17.05 -12.25
C GLY A 136 -2.85 15.96 -13.10
N GLY A 137 -2.14 14.90 -13.47
CA GLY A 137 -2.72 13.73 -14.14
C GLY A 137 -3.82 13.06 -13.33
N ILE A 138 -3.62 12.90 -12.01
CA ILE A 138 -4.63 12.35 -11.11
C ILE A 138 -5.85 13.28 -10.98
N VAL A 139 -5.65 14.59 -10.81
CA VAL A 139 -6.75 15.57 -10.77
C VAL A 139 -7.58 15.51 -12.07
N LEU A 140 -6.91 15.40 -13.23
CA LEU A 140 -7.59 15.23 -14.52
C LEU A 140 -8.43 13.95 -14.57
N LEU A 141 -7.93 12.85 -14.03
CA LEU A 141 -8.67 11.60 -13.93
C LEU A 141 -9.89 11.75 -12.99
N MET A 142 -9.72 12.48 -11.86
CA MET A 142 -10.78 12.74 -10.88
C MET A 142 -11.92 13.59 -11.43
N SER A 143 -11.62 14.61 -12.23
CA SER A 143 -12.62 15.54 -12.74
C SER A 143 -13.77 14.87 -13.50
N ASN A 144 -13.53 13.66 -13.99
CA ASN A 144 -14.53 12.85 -14.69
C ASN A 144 -15.29 11.84 -13.77
N SER A 145 -14.86 11.70 -12.50
CA SER A 145 -15.32 10.61 -11.62
C SER A 145 -16.16 11.09 -10.42
N LEU A 146 -16.19 12.40 -10.14
CA LEU A 146 -16.92 12.96 -9.01
C LEU A 146 -18.30 13.43 -9.46
N GLY A 147 -19.36 12.80 -8.93
CA GLY A 147 -20.72 13.31 -8.98
C GLY A 147 -20.93 14.47 -7.98
N ASP A 148 -21.93 15.30 -8.22
CA ASP A 148 -22.18 16.56 -7.52
C ASP A 148 -22.56 16.45 -6.02
N GLU A 149 -22.84 15.25 -5.47
CA GLU A 149 -23.30 15.08 -4.09
C GLU A 149 -22.56 13.94 -3.35
N ALA A 150 -21.40 14.23 -2.76
CA ALA A 150 -20.74 13.28 -1.88
C ALA A 150 -21.40 13.24 -0.48
N SER A 151 -21.72 12.05 0.02
CA SER A 151 -22.29 11.84 1.36
C SER A 151 -21.27 12.14 2.47
N THR A 152 -21.76 12.43 3.68
CA THR A 152 -20.91 12.62 4.88
C THR A 152 -20.00 11.41 5.12
N ALA A 153 -20.48 10.18 4.88
CA ALA A 153 -19.72 8.96 5.02
C ALA A 153 -18.55 8.90 4.01
N GLN A 154 -18.75 9.36 2.78
CA GLN A 154 -17.71 9.45 1.75
C GLN A 154 -16.65 10.50 2.11
N TRP A 155 -17.05 11.67 2.62
CA TRP A 155 -16.12 12.69 3.10
C TRP A 155 -15.28 12.18 4.27
N PHE A 156 -15.91 11.50 5.25
CA PHE A 156 -15.21 10.89 6.37
C PHE A 156 -14.21 9.83 5.89
N ALA A 157 -14.65 8.91 5.04
CA ALA A 157 -13.79 7.85 4.48
C ALA A 157 -12.61 8.43 3.69
N GLY A 158 -12.83 9.47 2.88
CA GLY A 158 -11.78 10.16 2.13
C GLY A 158 -10.76 10.83 3.06
N SER A 159 -11.21 11.55 4.08
CA SER A 159 -10.35 12.19 5.07
C SER A 159 -9.51 11.17 5.84
N LEU A 160 -10.11 10.02 6.18
CA LEU A 160 -9.41 8.91 6.84
C LEU A 160 -8.28 8.35 5.96
N VAL A 161 -8.51 8.19 4.65
CA VAL A 161 -7.46 7.73 3.71
C VAL A 161 -6.32 8.74 3.61
N VAL A 162 -6.62 10.04 3.51
CA VAL A 162 -5.58 11.09 3.46
C VAL A 162 -4.73 11.10 4.74
N LEU A 163 -5.37 10.98 5.92
CA LEU A 163 -4.65 10.85 7.19
C LEU A 163 -3.82 9.57 7.24
N ALA A 164 -4.37 8.46 6.77
CA ALA A 164 -3.67 7.18 6.73
C ALA A 164 -2.44 7.21 5.81
N THR A 165 -2.49 7.92 4.68
CA THR A 165 -1.32 8.10 3.80
C THR A 165 -0.24 8.96 4.45
N LEU A 166 -0.60 10.00 5.22
CA LEU A 166 0.36 10.75 6.04
C LEU A 166 1.04 9.83 7.07
N LEU A 167 0.26 9.06 7.82
CA LEU A 167 0.79 8.13 8.83
C LEU A 167 1.61 7.01 8.21
N TRP A 168 1.24 6.55 7.02
CA TRP A 168 2.08 5.63 6.24
C TRP A 168 3.43 6.25 5.87
N ALA A 169 3.44 7.50 5.38
CA ALA A 169 4.68 8.20 5.06
C ALA A 169 5.58 8.36 6.30
N CYS A 170 5.01 8.73 7.45
CA CYS A 170 5.73 8.79 8.73
C CYS A 170 6.30 7.42 9.12
N GLY A 171 5.51 6.36 8.98
CA GLY A 171 5.94 4.99 9.27
C GLY A 171 7.05 4.51 8.34
N ALA A 172 6.96 4.78 7.04
CA ALA A 172 7.97 4.44 6.05
C ALA A 172 9.29 5.17 6.33
N TRP A 173 9.23 6.47 6.62
CA TRP A 173 10.39 7.26 7.02
C TRP A 173 11.02 6.72 8.31
N LEU A 174 10.21 6.47 9.33
CA LEU A 174 10.67 5.95 10.62
C LEU A 174 11.34 4.57 10.47
N LEU A 175 10.78 3.66 9.67
CA LEU A 175 11.35 2.35 9.40
C LEU A 175 12.68 2.45 8.64
N ARG A 176 12.82 3.44 7.77
CA ARG A 176 14.07 3.71 7.06
C ARG A 176 15.20 4.13 8.02
N GLN A 177 14.90 4.96 9.03
CA GLN A 177 15.87 5.45 10.01
C GLN A 177 16.27 4.41 11.06
N ARG A 178 15.46 3.37 11.24
CA ARG A 178 15.73 2.34 12.24
C ARG A 178 16.69 1.26 11.72
N PRO A 179 17.42 0.56 12.62
CA PRO A 179 18.22 -0.59 12.24
C PRO A 179 17.38 -1.64 11.49
N PRO A 180 17.97 -2.37 10.54
CA PRO A 180 17.29 -3.51 9.92
C PRO A 180 16.92 -4.54 10.98
N PHE A 181 15.84 -5.28 10.72
CA PHE A 181 15.44 -6.39 11.58
C PHE A 181 16.55 -7.45 11.68
N SER A 182 16.71 -8.05 12.83
CA SER A 182 17.61 -9.19 13.04
C SER A 182 17.30 -10.36 12.11
N SER A 183 16.04 -10.49 11.69
CA SER A 183 15.56 -11.37 10.62
C SER A 183 14.42 -10.67 9.88
N SER A 184 14.56 -10.48 8.56
CA SER A 184 13.56 -9.79 7.74
C SER A 184 12.19 -10.46 7.77
N TRP A 185 12.13 -11.79 7.69
CA TRP A 185 10.87 -12.55 7.76
C TRP A 185 10.22 -12.47 9.14
N ARG A 186 11.01 -12.48 10.20
CA ARG A 186 10.49 -12.30 11.55
C ARG A 186 9.95 -10.90 11.75
N GLY A 187 10.68 -9.89 11.29
CA GLY A 187 10.21 -8.50 11.32
C GLY A 187 8.90 -8.32 10.57
N LEU A 188 8.78 -8.93 9.38
CA LEU A 188 7.55 -8.95 8.60
C LEU A 188 6.40 -9.62 9.38
N SER A 189 6.65 -10.81 9.94
CA SER A 189 5.67 -11.51 10.77
C SER A 189 5.20 -10.66 11.95
N MET A 190 6.12 -10.09 12.71
CA MET A 190 5.79 -9.23 13.86
C MET A 190 4.92 -8.03 13.44
N GLN A 191 5.27 -7.33 12.37
CA GLN A 191 4.48 -6.20 11.86
C GLN A 191 3.07 -6.64 11.46
N MET A 192 2.95 -7.75 10.72
CA MET A 192 1.67 -8.26 10.27
C MET A 192 0.78 -8.73 11.41
N LEU A 193 1.34 -9.45 12.39
CA LEU A 193 0.57 -9.93 13.54
C LEU A 193 0.12 -8.77 14.43
N ILE A 194 0.97 -7.76 14.68
CA ILE A 194 0.59 -6.56 15.42
C ILE A 194 -0.54 -5.82 14.67
N GLY A 195 -0.37 -5.58 13.38
CA GLY A 195 -1.39 -4.93 12.56
C GLY A 195 -2.70 -5.70 12.53
N ALA A 196 -2.64 -7.03 12.34
CA ALA A 196 -3.80 -7.90 12.36
C ALA A 196 -4.54 -7.89 13.71
N SER A 197 -3.80 -7.90 14.83
CA SER A 197 -4.39 -7.82 16.17
C SER A 197 -5.15 -6.51 16.38
N LEU A 198 -4.57 -5.38 15.92
CA LEU A 198 -5.25 -4.09 16.00
C LEU A 198 -6.48 -4.02 15.08
N LEU A 199 -6.40 -4.56 13.87
CA LEU A 199 -7.55 -4.66 12.96
C LEU A 199 -8.65 -5.54 13.56
N ALA A 200 -8.30 -6.65 14.21
CA ALA A 200 -9.25 -7.49 14.91
C ALA A 200 -9.94 -6.74 16.06
N LEU A 201 -9.20 -5.94 16.83
CA LEU A 201 -9.75 -5.08 17.89
C LEU A 201 -10.65 -3.98 17.33
N PHE A 202 -10.25 -3.33 16.21
CA PHE A 202 -11.10 -2.37 15.52
C PHE A 202 -12.39 -3.03 15.01
N GLY A 203 -12.32 -4.25 14.48
CA GLY A 203 -13.48 -5.02 14.07
C GLY A 203 -14.41 -5.37 15.25
N LEU A 204 -13.87 -5.66 16.42
CA LEU A 204 -14.67 -5.86 17.65
C LEU A 204 -15.39 -4.58 18.06
N TRP A 205 -14.69 -3.46 18.06
CA TRP A 205 -15.26 -2.16 18.41
C TRP A 205 -16.31 -1.69 17.39
N HIS A 206 -16.08 -1.93 16.11
CA HIS A 206 -16.97 -1.55 15.00
C HIS A 206 -18.18 -2.49 14.87
N GLY A 207 -18.11 -3.69 15.46
CA GLY A 207 -19.17 -4.70 15.35
C GLY A 207 -19.04 -5.64 14.15
N ASP A 208 -17.95 -5.60 13.42
CA ASP A 208 -17.72 -6.41 12.20
C ASP A 208 -17.87 -7.91 12.45
N TRP A 209 -17.45 -8.38 13.62
CA TRP A 209 -17.52 -9.79 13.98
C TRP A 209 -18.94 -10.33 14.12
N GLN A 210 -19.93 -9.45 14.35
CA GLN A 210 -21.34 -9.82 14.41
C GLN A 210 -21.94 -9.99 13.02
N HIS A 211 -21.29 -9.44 11.98
CA HIS A 211 -21.73 -9.48 10.59
C HIS A 211 -20.95 -10.49 9.76
N LEU A 212 -20.30 -11.46 10.42
CA LEU A 212 -19.67 -12.56 9.71
C LEU A 212 -20.71 -13.38 8.95
N PRO A 213 -20.41 -13.81 7.70
CA PRO A 213 -21.33 -14.65 6.96
C PRO A 213 -21.58 -15.95 7.72
N THR A 214 -22.84 -16.34 7.86
CA THR A 214 -23.24 -17.62 8.44
C THR A 214 -22.97 -18.80 7.49
N ALA A 215 -22.80 -18.52 6.22
CA ALA A 215 -22.40 -19.47 5.19
C ALA A 215 -20.87 -19.48 4.99
N ASN A 216 -20.35 -20.56 4.42
CA ASN A 216 -18.94 -20.61 4.01
C ASN A 216 -18.65 -19.55 2.96
N LEU A 217 -17.45 -18.97 3.02
CA LEU A 217 -16.95 -18.08 1.96
C LEU A 217 -16.98 -18.79 0.60
N SER A 218 -17.33 -18.04 -0.42
CA SER A 218 -17.31 -18.57 -1.81
C SER A 218 -15.91 -18.99 -2.22
N ARG A 219 -15.81 -19.87 -3.22
CA ARG A 219 -14.52 -20.24 -3.81
C ARG A 219 -13.78 -19.00 -4.34
N GLU A 220 -14.49 -18.05 -4.89
CA GLU A 220 -13.93 -16.80 -5.40
C GLU A 220 -13.30 -15.98 -4.26
N ALA A 221 -14.00 -15.82 -3.14
CA ALA A 221 -13.48 -15.11 -1.97
C ALA A 221 -12.21 -15.77 -1.42
N TRP A 222 -12.16 -17.11 -1.35
CA TRP A 222 -10.95 -17.82 -0.95
C TRP A 222 -9.78 -17.60 -1.91
N LEU A 223 -10.01 -17.57 -3.22
CA LEU A 223 -8.96 -17.30 -4.20
C LEU A 223 -8.42 -15.87 -4.07
N TRP A 224 -9.29 -14.87 -3.90
CA TRP A 224 -8.88 -13.49 -3.66
C TRP A 224 -8.15 -13.32 -2.33
N LEU A 225 -8.59 -14.01 -1.27
CA LEU A 225 -7.89 -13.98 0.02
C LEU A 225 -6.50 -14.60 -0.08
N LEU A 226 -6.36 -15.77 -0.72
CA LEU A 226 -5.07 -16.40 -0.97
C LEU A 226 -4.16 -15.51 -1.81
N TYR A 227 -4.70 -14.83 -2.81
CA TYR A 227 -3.97 -13.84 -3.58
C TYR A 227 -3.47 -12.69 -2.71
N LEU A 228 -4.30 -12.13 -1.84
CA LEU A 228 -3.85 -11.08 -0.93
C LEU A 228 -2.82 -11.57 0.10
N VAL A 229 -2.93 -12.81 0.56
CA VAL A 229 -2.01 -13.41 1.54
C VAL A 229 -0.67 -13.76 0.91
N LEU A 230 -0.65 -14.55 -0.16
CA LEU A 230 0.58 -15.13 -0.70
C LEU A 230 1.37 -14.11 -1.54
N PRO A 231 0.96 -13.74 -2.78
CA PRO A 231 1.78 -12.83 -3.58
C PRO A 231 1.80 -11.40 -3.00
N VAL A 232 0.67 -10.88 -2.50
CA VAL A 232 0.64 -9.49 -2.07
C VAL A 232 1.26 -9.30 -0.68
N SER A 233 0.83 -10.05 0.34
CA SER A 233 1.38 -9.83 1.68
C SER A 233 2.78 -10.44 1.84
N LEU A 234 3.03 -11.64 1.34
CA LEU A 234 4.34 -12.29 1.48
C LEU A 234 5.33 -11.98 0.34
N GLY A 235 4.87 -11.39 -0.76
CA GLY A 235 5.73 -10.98 -1.88
C GLY A 235 5.97 -9.46 -1.90
N VAL A 236 4.91 -8.66 -1.98
CA VAL A 236 5.02 -7.20 -2.15
C VAL A 236 5.59 -6.50 -0.92
N TYR A 237 5.15 -6.84 0.30
CA TYR A 237 5.68 -6.20 1.52
C TYR A 237 7.18 -6.41 1.72
N PRO A 238 7.77 -7.61 1.56
CA PRO A 238 9.21 -7.78 1.60
C PRO A 238 9.94 -6.92 0.57
N ALA A 239 9.43 -6.86 -0.67
CA ALA A 239 9.99 -6.01 -1.73
C ALA A 239 9.93 -4.53 -1.35
N TYR A 240 8.80 -4.05 -0.81
CA TYR A 240 8.63 -2.69 -0.32
C TYR A 240 9.59 -2.35 0.83
N PHE A 241 9.69 -3.19 1.86
CA PHE A 241 10.60 -2.94 2.98
C PHE A 241 12.07 -3.00 2.57
N TRP A 242 12.40 -3.85 1.60
CA TRP A 242 13.72 -3.86 1.01
C TRP A 242 13.99 -2.56 0.25
N LEU A 243 13.07 -2.10 -0.60
CA LEU A 243 13.19 -0.83 -1.31
C LEU A 243 13.37 0.37 -0.37
N LEU A 244 12.67 0.42 0.77
CA LEU A 244 12.85 1.48 1.78
C LEU A 244 14.28 1.55 2.32
N ARG A 245 15.07 0.47 2.23
CA ARG A 245 16.49 0.45 2.61
C ARG A 245 17.43 0.86 1.48
N GLU A 246 17.00 0.61 0.25
CA GLU A 246 17.82 0.83 -0.94
C GLU A 246 17.70 2.24 -1.51
N VAL A 247 16.53 2.85 -1.42
CA VAL A 247 16.21 4.14 -2.06
C VAL A 247 15.39 5.03 -1.12
N PRO A 248 15.30 6.36 -1.39
CA PRO A 248 14.48 7.28 -0.59
C PRO A 248 13.00 6.87 -0.49
N ALA A 249 12.37 7.14 0.65
CA ALA A 249 10.97 6.76 0.89
C ALA A 249 10.01 7.44 -0.11
N SER A 250 10.30 8.69 -0.50
CA SER A 250 9.54 9.40 -1.53
C SER A 250 9.63 8.74 -2.92
N LEU A 251 10.76 8.10 -3.24
CA LEU A 251 10.89 7.33 -4.47
C LEU A 251 10.08 6.03 -4.38
N VAL A 252 10.15 5.33 -3.25
CA VAL A 252 9.34 4.12 -3.04
C VAL A 252 7.86 4.46 -3.13
N SER A 253 7.40 5.57 -2.54
CA SER A 253 5.99 5.98 -2.51
C SER A 253 5.38 6.26 -3.89
N THR A 254 6.19 6.35 -4.95
CA THR A 254 5.68 6.53 -6.34
C THR A 254 4.76 5.40 -6.81
N PHE A 255 4.73 4.25 -6.12
CA PHE A 255 3.75 3.20 -6.39
C PHE A 255 2.31 3.73 -6.30
N ALA A 256 2.06 4.68 -5.42
CA ALA A 256 0.74 5.27 -5.25
C ALA A 256 0.26 6.03 -6.50
N PHE A 257 1.16 6.57 -7.31
CA PHE A 257 0.81 7.17 -8.60
C PHE A 257 0.56 6.12 -9.69
N VAL A 258 1.23 4.97 -9.63
CA VAL A 258 1.08 3.90 -10.63
C VAL A 258 -0.16 3.05 -10.35
N ASN A 259 -0.56 2.92 -9.09
CA ASN A 259 -1.72 2.13 -8.71
C ASN A 259 -3.03 2.51 -9.47
N PRO A 260 -3.41 3.79 -9.61
CA PRO A 260 -4.59 4.17 -10.40
C PRO A 260 -4.49 3.75 -11.87
N VAL A 261 -3.28 3.80 -12.45
CA VAL A 261 -3.04 3.36 -13.83
C VAL A 261 -3.25 1.85 -13.96
N VAL A 262 -2.72 1.07 -13.01
CA VAL A 262 -2.93 -0.38 -12.96
C VAL A 262 -4.40 -0.71 -12.74
N ALA A 263 -5.08 -0.03 -11.80
CA ALA A 263 -6.50 -0.23 -11.54
C ALA A 263 -7.37 0.06 -12.78
N LEU A 264 -7.07 1.13 -13.51
CA LEU A 264 -7.76 1.50 -14.74
C LEU A 264 -7.56 0.46 -15.86
N LEU A 265 -6.33 -0.02 -16.03
CA LEU A 265 -6.02 -1.07 -17.01
C LEU A 265 -6.75 -2.38 -16.67
N LEU A 266 -6.82 -2.74 -15.39
CA LEU A 266 -7.56 -3.93 -14.96
C LEU A 266 -9.07 -3.76 -15.14
N GLY A 267 -9.62 -2.58 -14.88
CA GLY A 267 -11.02 -2.25 -15.18
C GLY A 267 -11.35 -2.45 -16.65
N TYR A 268 -10.49 -1.96 -17.54
CA TYR A 268 -10.62 -2.16 -18.98
C TYR A 268 -10.53 -3.65 -19.39
N LEU A 269 -9.51 -4.37 -18.90
CA LEU A 269 -9.22 -5.74 -19.33
C LEU A 269 -10.19 -6.78 -18.73
N LEU A 270 -10.62 -6.60 -17.47
CA LEU A 270 -11.37 -7.60 -16.71
C LEU A 270 -12.85 -7.25 -16.54
N LEU A 271 -13.19 -5.96 -16.51
CA LEU A 271 -14.56 -5.49 -16.28
C LEU A 271 -15.20 -4.89 -17.54
N ASN A 272 -14.49 -4.92 -18.70
CA ASN A 272 -14.91 -4.30 -19.96
C ASN A 272 -15.27 -2.81 -19.83
N GLU A 273 -14.63 -2.08 -18.93
CA GLU A 273 -14.79 -0.64 -18.78
C GLU A 273 -14.20 0.10 -19.98
N GLN A 274 -14.86 1.16 -20.43
CA GLN A 274 -14.34 1.94 -21.55
C GLN A 274 -13.26 2.92 -21.11
N LEU A 275 -12.11 2.91 -21.78
CA LEU A 275 -11.05 3.89 -21.56
C LEU A 275 -11.36 5.17 -22.34
N SER A 276 -11.63 6.26 -21.62
CA SER A 276 -11.76 7.57 -22.24
C SER A 276 -10.40 8.15 -22.64
N LEU A 277 -10.38 9.05 -23.65
CA LEU A 277 -9.17 9.77 -24.04
C LEU A 277 -8.59 10.59 -22.89
N THR A 278 -9.44 11.13 -22.00
CA THR A 278 -9.03 11.84 -20.79
C THR A 278 -8.35 10.91 -19.80
N ALA A 279 -8.83 9.68 -19.63
CA ALA A 279 -8.19 8.67 -18.78
C ALA A 279 -6.81 8.28 -19.31
N LEU A 280 -6.66 8.10 -20.63
CA LEU A 280 -5.37 7.84 -21.25
C LEU A 280 -4.39 9.00 -21.08
N GLY A 281 -4.84 10.25 -21.31
CA GLY A 281 -4.03 11.46 -21.07
C GLY A 281 -3.58 11.59 -19.62
N ALA A 282 -4.48 11.32 -18.66
CA ALA A 282 -4.17 11.32 -17.24
C ALA A 282 -3.13 10.25 -16.87
N CYS A 283 -3.25 9.04 -17.40
CA CYS A 283 -2.26 7.97 -17.21
C CYS A 283 -0.89 8.38 -17.75
N LEU A 284 -0.82 8.95 -18.95
CA LEU A 284 0.43 9.41 -19.55
C LEU A 284 1.07 10.52 -18.70
N ALA A 285 0.30 11.52 -18.29
CA ALA A 285 0.80 12.59 -17.40
C ALA A 285 1.34 12.03 -16.10
N THR A 286 0.62 11.09 -15.47
CA THR A 286 1.04 10.44 -14.22
C THR A 286 2.35 9.68 -14.41
N LEU A 287 2.47 8.87 -15.46
CA LEU A 287 3.70 8.12 -15.75
C LEU A 287 4.88 9.02 -16.10
N LEU A 288 4.66 10.12 -16.80
CA LEU A 288 5.69 11.14 -17.07
C LEU A 288 6.17 11.79 -15.76
N GLY A 289 5.24 12.18 -14.88
CA GLY A 289 5.58 12.73 -13.56
C GLY A 289 6.39 11.76 -12.71
N VAL A 290 5.99 10.48 -12.64
CA VAL A 290 6.74 9.42 -11.97
C VAL A 290 8.14 9.25 -12.55
N SER A 291 8.25 9.27 -13.88
CA SER A 291 9.55 9.19 -14.56
C SER A 291 10.46 10.34 -14.15
N LEU A 292 9.95 11.57 -14.08
CA LEU A 292 10.73 12.74 -13.61
C LEU A 292 11.16 12.61 -12.16
N ILE A 293 10.32 12.04 -11.28
CA ILE A 293 10.69 11.77 -9.87
C ILE A 293 11.84 10.75 -9.81
N ILE A 294 11.76 9.69 -10.61
CA ILE A 294 12.78 8.63 -10.63
C ILE A 294 14.11 9.14 -11.20
N PHE A 295 14.08 9.81 -12.34
CA PHE A 295 15.31 10.28 -13.00
C PHE A 295 15.87 11.55 -12.39
N GLY A 296 15.05 12.40 -11.82
CA GLY A 296 15.47 13.65 -11.18
C GLY A 296 16.27 13.46 -9.88
N ARG A 297 16.33 12.25 -9.34
CA ARG A 297 17.16 11.89 -8.17
C ARG A 297 18.51 11.23 -8.54
N ARG A 298 18.78 11.06 -9.83
CA ARG A 298 20.11 10.63 -10.34
C ARG A 298 21.02 11.80 -10.51
#